data_e5c95d5321947228bd8372a003f9dd69
#
_entry.id   e5c95d5321947228bd8372a003f9dd69
#
_cell.length_a   1.000
_cell.length_b   1.000
_cell.length_c   1.000
_cell.angle_alpha   90.00
_cell.angle_beta   90.00
_cell.angle_gamma   90.00
#
_symmetry.space_group_name_H-M   'P 1'
#
loop_
_entity.id
_entity.type
_entity.pdbx_description
1 polymer ?
#
loop_
_entity_poly.entity_id
_entity_poly.type
_entity_poly.pdbx_seq_one_letter_code
_entity_poly.pdbx_strand_id
1 'polypeptide(L)' 'MKIQDLLLKFQGVKQVSENQYMAICPAHDDHSPSLSIGLSKDRKQILLNCFAGCKAEDILNNVG' A
#
# COMPACT_ATOMS: atom_id res chain seq x y z
N MET A 1 -9.87 -6.65 8.05
CA MET A 1 -9.26 -6.96 6.74
C MET A 1 -7.82 -7.38 6.97
N LYS A 2 -7.41 -8.47 6.36
CA LYS A 2 -6.03 -8.91 6.43
C LYS A 2 -5.20 -8.18 5.39
N ILE A 3 -3.93 -7.92 5.72
CA ILE A 3 -3.06 -7.22 4.79
C ILE A 3 -2.92 -7.95 3.46
N GLN A 4 -2.93 -9.28 3.48
CA GLN A 4 -2.84 -10.08 2.26
C GLN A 4 -4.01 -9.83 1.31
N ASP A 5 -5.22 -9.67 1.86
CA ASP A 5 -6.39 -9.35 1.06
C ASP A 5 -6.26 -7.96 0.44
N LEU A 6 -5.70 -7.01 1.19
CA LEU A 6 -5.47 -5.67 0.68
C LEU A 6 -4.42 -5.67 -0.43
N LEU A 7 -3.35 -6.45 -0.25
CA LEU A 7 -2.27 -6.51 -1.23
C LEU A 7 -2.73 -7.03 -2.58
N LEU A 8 -3.76 -7.88 -2.61
CA LEU A 8 -4.31 -8.38 -3.86
C LEU A 8 -4.96 -7.29 -4.70
N LYS A 9 -5.32 -6.18 -4.09
CA LYS A 9 -5.95 -5.05 -4.79
C LYS A 9 -4.94 -4.11 -5.42
N PHE A 10 -3.67 -4.23 -5.07
CA PHE A 10 -2.62 -3.39 -5.61
C PHE A 10 -1.86 -4.12 -6.71
N GLN A 11 -1.15 -3.36 -7.54
CA GLN A 11 -0.32 -3.90 -8.60
C GLN A 11 1.16 -3.69 -8.28
N GLY A 12 2.00 -4.58 -8.79
CA GLY A 12 3.43 -4.45 -8.59
C GLY A 12 3.88 -4.58 -7.16
N VAL A 13 3.16 -5.37 -6.36
CA VAL A 13 3.46 -5.55 -4.94
C VAL A 13 4.75 -6.32 -4.77
N LYS A 14 5.63 -5.79 -3.91
CA LYS A 14 6.90 -6.44 -3.59
C LYS A 14 7.15 -6.32 -2.09
N GLN A 15 7.44 -7.44 -1.46
CA GLN A 15 7.77 -7.44 -0.04
C GLN A 15 9.22 -6.98 0.14
N VAL A 16 9.43 -5.95 0.96
CA VAL A 16 10.76 -5.39 1.21
C VAL A 16 11.29 -5.74 2.59
N SER A 17 10.40 -6.11 3.50
CA SER A 17 10.78 -6.63 4.81
C SER A 17 9.61 -7.42 5.38
N GLU A 18 9.77 -7.96 6.59
CA GLU A 18 8.79 -8.84 7.20
C GLU A 18 7.39 -8.23 7.27
N ASN A 19 7.30 -6.95 7.62
CA ASN A 19 6.02 -6.25 7.76
C ASN A 19 5.92 -5.05 6.82
N GLN A 20 6.68 -5.04 5.72
CA GLN A 20 6.73 -3.89 4.83
C GLN A 20 6.68 -4.34 3.37
N TYR A 21 5.84 -3.66 2.59
CA TYR A 21 5.65 -3.95 1.18
C TYR A 21 5.68 -2.64 0.39
N MET A 22 6.04 -2.75 -0.88
CA MET A 22 5.96 -1.64 -1.83
C MET A 22 5.02 -2.03 -2.96
N ALA A 23 4.29 -1.06 -3.48
CA ALA A 23 3.36 -1.30 -4.58
C ALA A 23 3.24 -0.05 -5.44
N ILE A 24 2.62 -0.20 -6.62
CA ILE A 24 2.29 0.93 -7.48
C ILE A 24 1.06 1.62 -6.90
N CYS A 25 1.15 2.92 -6.67
CA CYS A 25 0.04 3.68 -6.10
C CYS A 25 -1.13 3.76 -7.11
N PRO A 26 -2.34 3.34 -6.75
CA PRO A 26 -3.47 3.38 -7.67
C PRO A 26 -4.11 4.77 -7.78
N ALA A 27 -3.73 5.71 -6.90
CA ALA A 27 -4.35 7.04 -6.88
C ALA A 27 -3.76 7.97 -7.94
N HIS A 28 -2.69 7.58 -8.59
CA HIS A 28 -2.11 8.35 -9.69
C HIS A 28 -1.45 7.41 -10.68
N ASP A 29 -1.21 7.92 -11.88
CA ASP A 29 -0.61 7.13 -12.95
C ASP A 29 0.91 7.08 -12.73
N ASP A 30 1.37 5.96 -12.19
CA ASP A 30 2.77 5.78 -11.85
C ASP A 30 3.23 4.41 -12.32
N HIS A 31 4.46 4.35 -12.83
CA HIS A 31 5.04 3.11 -13.32
C HIS A 31 6.07 2.54 -12.35
N SER A 32 6.32 3.23 -11.25
CA SER A 32 7.29 2.80 -10.25
C SER A 32 6.59 2.59 -8.90
N PRO A 33 7.07 1.62 -8.08
CA PRO A 33 6.51 1.44 -6.75
C PRO A 33 6.78 2.68 -5.89
N SER A 34 5.73 3.45 -5.62
CA SER A 34 5.82 4.64 -4.80
C SER A 34 4.96 4.54 -3.54
N LEU A 35 4.18 3.48 -3.40
CA LEU A 35 3.32 3.26 -2.25
C LEU A 35 4.00 2.31 -1.27
N SER A 36 4.12 2.75 -0.02
CA SER A 36 4.63 1.91 1.06
C SER A 36 3.44 1.38 1.86
N ILE A 37 3.39 0.07 2.03
CA ILE A 37 2.35 -0.60 2.80
C ILE A 37 3.04 -1.33 3.94
N GLY A 38 2.70 -0.98 5.17
CA GLY A 38 3.30 -1.57 6.34
C GLY A 38 2.27 -2.02 7.36
N LEU A 39 2.73 -2.80 8.33
CA LEU A 39 1.92 -3.18 9.47
C LEU A 39 2.46 -2.51 10.72
N SER A 40 1.56 -2.11 11.62
CA SER A 40 1.96 -1.59 12.93
C SER A 40 2.60 -2.72 13.76
N LYS A 41 3.22 -2.36 14.88
CA LYS A 41 3.91 -3.34 15.72
C LYS A 41 2.98 -4.43 16.23
N ASP A 42 1.72 -4.10 16.48
CA ASP A 42 0.74 -5.07 16.96
C ASP A 42 0.01 -5.78 15.80
N ARG A 43 0.36 -5.45 14.56
CA ARG A 43 -0.22 -6.02 13.33
C ARG A 43 -1.72 -5.80 13.21
N LYS A 44 -2.28 -4.85 13.96
CA LYS A 44 -3.70 -4.54 13.92
C LYS A 44 -4.03 -3.43 12.95
N GLN A 45 -3.05 -2.60 12.59
CA GLN A 45 -3.26 -1.48 11.68
C GLN A 45 -2.38 -1.59 10.46
N ILE A 46 -2.96 -1.25 9.32
CA ILE A 46 -2.23 -1.18 8.06
C ILE A 46 -1.85 0.28 7.84
N LEU A 47 -0.56 0.52 7.60
CA LEU A 47 -0.02 1.85 7.39
C LEU A 47 0.27 2.06 5.92
N LEU A 48 -0.31 3.10 5.34
CA LEU A 48 -0.12 3.43 3.93
C LEU A 48 0.62 4.77 3.83
N ASN A 49 1.64 4.81 3.00
CA ASN A 49 2.39 6.03 2.74
C ASN A 49 2.81 6.08 1.27
N CYS A 50 2.32 7.06 0.56
CA CYS A 50 2.68 7.26 -0.85
C CYS A 50 3.72 8.36 -0.95
N PHE A 51 4.87 8.05 -1.55
CA PHE A 51 5.95 9.01 -1.68
C PHE A 51 5.62 10.14 -2.66
N ALA A 52 4.61 9.94 -3.50
CA ALA A 52 4.12 10.99 -4.39
C ALA A 52 3.14 11.94 -3.73
N GLY A 53 2.79 11.71 -2.48
CA GLY A 53 1.93 12.61 -1.72
C GLY A 53 0.45 12.27 -1.71
N CYS A 54 0.06 11.09 -2.23
CA CYS A 54 -1.34 10.68 -2.21
C CYS A 54 -1.77 10.33 -0.78
N LYS A 55 -3.00 10.68 -0.42
CA LYS A 55 -3.54 10.35 0.89
C LYS A 55 -4.02 8.90 0.91
N ALA A 56 -3.99 8.30 2.11
CA ALA A 56 -4.48 6.92 2.28
C ALA A 56 -5.94 6.79 1.84
N GLU A 57 -6.76 7.80 2.13
CA GLU A 57 -8.15 7.85 1.68
C GLU A 57 -8.28 7.70 0.17
N ASP A 58 -7.48 8.48 -0.56
CA ASP A 58 -7.52 8.44 -2.03
C ASP A 58 -7.09 7.09 -2.55
N ILE A 59 -6.07 6.50 -1.92
CA ILE A 59 -5.58 5.19 -2.30
C ILE A 59 -6.66 4.13 -2.10
N LEU A 60 -7.31 4.14 -0.95
CA LEU A 60 -8.35 3.17 -0.64
C LEU A 60 -9.58 3.34 -1.53
N ASN A 61 -9.93 4.57 -1.88
CA ASN A 61 -11.04 4.84 -2.78
C ASN A 61 -10.78 4.31 -4.18
N ASN A 62 -9.53 4.29 -4.60
CA ASN A 62 -9.17 3.81 -5.94
C ASN A 62 -9.11 2.30 -6.03
N VAL A 63 -8.88 1.60 -4.93
CA VAL A 63 -8.81 0.13 -4.94
C VAL A 63 -10.07 -0.51 -4.37
N GLY A 64 -10.84 0.24 -3.70
CA GLY A 64 -11.99 -0.26 -3.02
C GLY A 64 -13.28 -0.09 -3.68
#